data_761b2726222897be99c7f2a6ba329896
#
_entry.id   761b2726222897be99c7f2a6ba329896
#
_cell.length_a   1.000
_cell.length_b   1.000
_cell.length_c   1.000
_cell.angle_alpha   90.00
_cell.angle_beta   90.00
_cell.angle_gamma   90.00
#
_symmetry.space_group_name_H-M   'P 1'
#
loop_
_entity.id
_entity.type
_entity.pdbx_description
1 polymer ?
#
loop_
_entity_poly.entity_id
_entity_poly.type
_entity_poly.pdbx_seq_one_letter_code
_entity_poly.pdbx_strand_id
1 'polypeptide(L)'
;MREYERYWLKKGTELNGKYEILDVIDEGGMGIVYLGFDKILQQNVSIKEYFPRRYAMRMNGEKEVTIYKGNSTELFHKGLSKFVNEARTLAHFEALDSIVMVKDFFYQNQTAYMVMERILGENVKQIVERDGPMSPQRVLTIMEPILYSVNEIHKEGLIHQDISPDNIILTKNNKAVLIDFGAARISEVRDNKTMTIFFKRGYSAEEQYIENSEKGAYTDVYGASATIYFMLTGIRPDESVRRLIRDQVVPLWKFKNIDMKRYKKQAIMKGMAVDAKKRYSSMQELCDVLYEKKSPWTK
;
A
#
# COMPACT_ATOMS: atom_id res chain seq x y z
N MET A 1 19.52 -15.86 17.28
CA MET A 1 18.11 -15.95 16.87
C MET A 1 17.48 -14.61 17.23
N ARG A 2 17.07 -13.84 16.24
CA ARG A 2 16.46 -12.52 16.50
C ARG A 2 15.13 -12.73 17.24
N GLU A 3 14.80 -11.89 18.20
CA GLU A 3 13.60 -11.99 19.04
C GLU A 3 12.28 -12.03 18.21
N TYR A 4 12.34 -11.59 16.94
CA TYR A 4 11.26 -11.53 15.97
C TYR A 4 10.88 -12.87 15.32
N GLU A 5 11.76 -13.89 15.34
CA GLU A 5 11.51 -15.20 14.71
C GLU A 5 10.55 -16.10 15.51
N ARG A 6 10.17 -15.68 16.70
CA ARG A 6 9.40 -16.52 17.64
C ARG A 6 7.93 -16.72 17.28
N TYR A 7 7.34 -15.84 16.48
CA TYR A 7 5.92 -15.88 16.14
C TYR A 7 5.61 -16.10 14.66
N TRP A 8 6.63 -16.24 13.82
CA TRP A 8 6.44 -16.60 12.42
C TRP A 8 6.07 -18.07 12.26
N LEU A 9 5.28 -18.40 11.22
CA LEU A 9 5.12 -19.79 10.80
C LEU A 9 6.48 -20.35 10.37
N LYS A 10 6.76 -21.57 10.79
CA LYS A 10 8.03 -22.23 10.43
C LYS A 10 8.04 -22.61 8.96
N LYS A 11 9.23 -22.57 8.35
CA LYS A 11 9.47 -23.17 7.04
C LYS A 11 8.98 -24.61 6.99
N GLY A 12 8.33 -25.01 5.89
CA GLY A 12 7.68 -26.30 5.74
C GLY A 12 6.26 -26.37 6.35
N THR A 13 5.75 -25.27 6.97
CA THR A 13 4.36 -25.25 7.43
C THR A 13 3.42 -25.32 6.24
N GLU A 14 2.52 -26.30 6.26
CA GLU A 14 1.49 -26.44 5.26
C GLU A 14 0.24 -25.65 5.64
N LEU A 15 -0.29 -24.89 4.67
CA LEU A 15 -1.51 -24.12 4.77
C LEU A 15 -2.51 -24.60 3.72
N ASN A 16 -3.78 -24.74 4.14
CA ASN A 16 -4.92 -25.15 3.29
C ASN A 16 -4.66 -26.42 2.47
N GLY A 17 -3.80 -27.34 2.94
CA GLY A 17 -3.42 -28.56 2.23
C GLY A 17 -2.70 -28.33 0.89
N LYS A 18 -2.47 -27.08 0.51
CA LYS A 18 -2.02 -26.67 -0.82
C LYS A 18 -0.73 -25.86 -0.82
N TYR A 19 -0.55 -24.99 0.16
CA TYR A 19 0.57 -24.04 0.19
C TYR A 19 1.61 -24.45 1.25
N GLU A 20 2.88 -24.36 0.91
CA GLU A 20 3.99 -24.57 1.84
C GLU A 20 4.71 -23.25 2.12
N ILE A 21 4.95 -22.90 3.38
CA ILE A 21 5.76 -21.75 3.76
C ILE A 21 7.24 -22.04 3.51
N LEU A 22 7.90 -21.19 2.72
CA LEU A 22 9.32 -21.30 2.42
C LEU A 22 10.18 -20.34 3.24
N ASP A 23 9.71 -19.08 3.41
CA ASP A 23 10.46 -18.03 4.11
C ASP A 23 9.54 -16.87 4.47
N VAL A 24 10.03 -15.91 5.26
CA VAL A 24 9.38 -14.63 5.52
C VAL A 24 9.94 -13.58 4.56
N ILE A 25 9.06 -12.85 3.87
CA ILE A 25 9.45 -11.79 2.94
C ILE A 25 9.44 -10.43 3.65
N ASP A 26 8.38 -10.17 4.42
CA ASP A 26 8.15 -8.88 5.08
C ASP A 26 7.25 -9.06 6.30
N GLU A 27 7.34 -8.14 7.24
CA GLU A 27 6.42 -8.05 8.36
C GLU A 27 6.05 -6.60 8.66
N GLY A 28 4.80 -6.41 9.00
CA GLY A 28 4.25 -5.11 9.38
C GLY A 28 3.40 -5.17 10.63
N GLY A 29 2.86 -4.03 11.03
CA GLY A 29 1.99 -3.95 12.21
C GLY A 29 0.70 -4.74 12.12
N MET A 30 0.24 -5.07 10.92
CA MET A 30 -1.05 -5.74 10.64
C MET A 30 -0.91 -7.15 10.10
N GLY A 31 0.30 -7.60 9.78
CA GLY A 31 0.47 -8.93 9.23
C GLY A 31 1.90 -9.30 8.89
N ILE A 32 2.06 -10.53 8.45
CA ILE A 32 3.31 -11.12 8.01
C ILE A 32 3.14 -11.57 6.56
N VAL A 33 4.12 -11.29 5.72
CA VAL A 33 4.13 -11.75 4.33
C VAL A 33 5.18 -12.85 4.17
N TYR A 34 4.74 -14.02 3.76
CA TYR A 34 5.58 -15.18 3.53
C TYR A 34 5.85 -15.40 2.03
N LEU A 35 7.02 -15.91 1.72
CA LEU A 35 7.24 -16.65 0.49
C LEU A 35 6.60 -18.04 0.67
N GLY A 36 5.65 -18.37 -0.16
CA GLY A 36 5.00 -19.67 -0.20
C GLY A 36 5.21 -20.38 -1.53
N PHE A 37 4.95 -21.68 -1.53
CA PHE A 37 4.94 -22.52 -2.72
C PHE A 37 3.58 -23.17 -2.89
N ASP A 38 2.92 -22.96 -4.02
CA ASP A 38 1.71 -23.65 -4.40
C ASP A 38 2.09 -25.04 -4.94
N LYS A 39 1.80 -26.08 -4.16
CA LYS A 39 2.15 -27.47 -4.50
C LYS A 39 1.36 -28.02 -5.69
N ILE A 40 0.19 -27.44 -5.98
CA ILE A 40 -0.66 -27.87 -7.12
C ILE A 40 -0.18 -27.21 -8.40
N LEU A 41 -0.02 -25.87 -8.37
CA LEU A 41 0.40 -25.10 -9.56
C LEU A 41 1.93 -25.07 -9.74
N GLN A 42 2.71 -25.66 -8.80
CA GLN A 42 4.18 -25.74 -8.85
C GLN A 42 4.84 -24.36 -9.05
N GLN A 43 4.38 -23.35 -8.29
CA GLN A 43 4.87 -21.98 -8.43
C GLN A 43 4.98 -21.27 -7.07
N ASN A 44 5.89 -20.31 -7.00
CA ASN A 44 6.01 -19.44 -5.85
C ASN A 44 4.85 -18.45 -5.77
N VAL A 45 4.38 -18.19 -4.56
CA VAL A 45 3.33 -17.23 -4.22
C VAL A 45 3.77 -16.34 -3.06
N SER A 46 3.13 -15.19 -2.91
CA SER A 46 3.21 -14.39 -1.68
C SER A 46 1.98 -14.67 -0.84
N ILE A 47 2.17 -14.98 0.45
CA ILE A 47 1.07 -15.30 1.38
C ILE A 47 1.08 -14.27 2.50
N LYS A 48 0.07 -13.41 2.52
CA LYS A 48 -0.12 -12.42 3.59
C LYS A 48 -1.02 -13.02 4.66
N GLU A 49 -0.50 -13.10 5.89
CA GLU A 49 -1.23 -13.50 7.08
C GLU A 49 -1.76 -12.26 7.78
N TYR A 50 -3.03 -12.23 8.18
CA TYR A 50 -3.54 -11.23 9.10
C TYR A 50 -3.01 -11.52 10.50
N PHE A 51 -2.05 -10.73 10.97
CA PHE A 51 -1.40 -10.92 12.27
C PHE A 51 -1.13 -9.58 12.96
N PRO A 52 -2.16 -8.90 13.50
CA PRO A 52 -2.01 -7.63 14.17
C PRO A 52 -1.42 -7.83 15.58
N ARG A 53 -0.09 -7.68 15.71
CA ARG A 53 0.68 -7.91 16.95
C ARG A 53 0.17 -7.12 18.17
N ARG A 54 -0.56 -6.05 17.94
CA ARG A 54 -1.19 -5.26 19.01
C ARG A 54 -2.34 -6.02 19.68
N TYR A 55 -3.03 -6.89 18.96
CA TYR A 55 -4.24 -7.57 19.41
C TYR A 55 -4.09 -9.08 19.52
N ALA A 56 -2.99 -9.61 19.01
CA ALA A 56 -2.76 -11.04 18.96
C ALA A 56 -1.28 -11.40 19.10
N MET A 57 -1.03 -12.63 19.51
CA MET A 57 0.29 -13.24 19.60
C MET A 57 0.25 -14.67 19.06
N ARG A 58 1.42 -15.23 18.83
CA ARG A 58 1.60 -16.66 18.57
C ARG A 58 2.68 -17.19 19.50
N MET A 59 2.41 -18.32 20.14
CA MET A 59 3.41 -19.00 20.96
C MET A 59 4.47 -19.64 20.07
N ASN A 60 5.71 -19.65 20.55
CA ASN A 60 6.82 -20.21 19.77
C ASN A 60 6.58 -21.69 19.44
N GLY A 61 6.54 -21.99 18.15
CA GLY A 61 6.32 -23.35 17.64
C GLY A 61 4.86 -23.70 17.36
N GLU A 62 3.92 -22.88 17.82
CA GLU A 62 2.50 -23.07 17.51
C GLU A 62 2.16 -22.48 16.13
N LYS A 63 1.06 -22.96 15.53
CA LYS A 63 0.51 -22.39 14.29
C LYS A 63 -0.63 -21.40 14.58
N GLU A 64 -1.34 -21.64 15.65
CA GLU A 64 -2.54 -20.92 16.08
C GLU A 64 -2.21 -19.51 16.58
N VAL A 65 -3.03 -18.56 16.18
CA VAL A 65 -3.01 -17.19 16.68
C VAL A 65 -3.82 -17.11 17.97
N THR A 66 -3.25 -16.55 19.02
CA THR A 66 -3.94 -16.29 20.29
C THR A 66 -4.30 -14.81 20.38
N ILE A 67 -5.59 -14.52 20.50
CA ILE A 67 -6.11 -13.15 20.58
C ILE A 67 -6.07 -12.69 22.04
N TYR A 68 -5.60 -11.46 22.30
CA TYR A 68 -5.62 -10.89 23.64
C TYR A 68 -7.07 -10.65 24.10
N LYS A 69 -7.33 -10.88 25.39
CA LYS A 69 -8.66 -10.72 25.99
C LYS A 69 -9.11 -9.25 26.04
N GLY A 70 -10.42 -9.05 26.18
CA GLY A 70 -11.03 -7.72 26.31
C GLY A 70 -11.26 -7.04 24.95
N ASN A 71 -11.09 -5.72 24.88
CA ASN A 71 -11.33 -4.92 23.69
C ASN A 71 -10.49 -5.37 22.45
N SER A 72 -9.37 -6.07 22.68
CA SER A 72 -8.54 -6.61 21.60
C SER A 72 -9.27 -7.63 20.75
N THR A 73 -10.21 -8.40 21.33
CA THR A 73 -11.00 -9.41 20.60
C THR A 73 -11.88 -8.76 19.53
N GLU A 74 -12.63 -7.71 19.90
CA GLU A 74 -13.49 -6.99 18.97
C GLU A 74 -12.67 -6.32 17.85
N LEU A 75 -11.57 -5.65 18.21
CA LEU A 75 -10.67 -4.98 17.27
C LEU A 75 -10.01 -5.96 16.30
N PHE A 76 -9.59 -7.12 16.80
CA PHE A 76 -9.03 -8.18 15.96
C PHE A 76 -10.05 -8.64 14.92
N HIS A 77 -11.29 -8.98 15.33
CA HIS A 77 -12.32 -9.45 14.40
C HIS A 77 -12.78 -8.38 13.41
N LYS A 78 -12.84 -7.11 13.82
CA LYS A 78 -13.12 -5.99 12.92
C LYS A 78 -12.05 -5.84 11.84
N GLY A 79 -10.77 -5.96 12.23
CA GLY A 79 -9.67 -5.92 11.26
C GLY A 79 -9.61 -7.16 10.38
N LEU A 80 -9.90 -8.35 10.93
CA LEU A 80 -9.99 -9.60 10.17
C LEU A 80 -11.07 -9.50 9.08
N SER A 81 -12.24 -8.97 9.42
CA SER A 81 -13.33 -8.76 8.46
C SER A 81 -12.92 -7.79 7.34
N LYS A 82 -12.21 -6.70 7.67
CA LYS A 82 -11.68 -5.77 6.66
C LYS A 82 -10.66 -6.45 5.75
N PHE A 83 -9.73 -7.22 6.32
CA PHE A 83 -8.72 -7.96 5.57
C PHE A 83 -9.34 -8.95 4.56
N VAL A 84 -10.37 -9.69 4.98
CA VAL A 84 -11.06 -10.64 4.10
C VAL A 84 -11.88 -9.92 3.03
N ASN A 85 -12.53 -8.80 3.36
CA ASN A 85 -13.25 -8.00 2.38
C ASN A 85 -12.30 -7.38 1.34
N GLU A 86 -11.11 -6.92 1.76
CA GLU A 86 -10.03 -6.49 0.86
C GLU A 86 -9.67 -7.61 -0.12
N ALA A 87 -9.38 -8.82 0.38
CA ALA A 87 -9.05 -9.97 -0.46
C ALA A 87 -10.16 -10.30 -1.47
N ARG A 88 -11.42 -10.29 -1.02
CA ARG A 88 -12.58 -10.54 -1.90
C ARG A 88 -12.71 -9.50 -2.99
N THR A 89 -12.59 -8.21 -2.64
CA THR A 89 -12.70 -7.12 -3.61
C THR A 89 -11.57 -7.20 -4.63
N LEU A 90 -10.33 -7.40 -4.17
CA LEU A 90 -9.17 -7.51 -5.06
C LEU A 90 -9.27 -8.71 -6.02
N ALA A 91 -9.86 -9.82 -5.60
CA ALA A 91 -10.06 -10.99 -6.45
C ALA A 91 -10.96 -10.70 -7.67
N HIS A 92 -11.76 -9.63 -7.67
CA HIS A 92 -12.56 -9.22 -8.84
C HIS A 92 -11.76 -8.45 -9.90
N PHE A 93 -10.54 -8.01 -9.58
CA PHE A 93 -9.71 -7.16 -10.45
C PHE A 93 -8.58 -7.92 -11.17
N GLU A 94 -8.81 -9.18 -11.53
CA GLU A 94 -7.81 -10.01 -12.27
C GLU A 94 -7.31 -9.36 -13.56
N ALA A 95 -8.10 -8.48 -14.18
CA ALA A 95 -7.76 -7.78 -15.43
C ALA A 95 -6.89 -6.52 -15.20
N LEU A 96 -6.62 -6.10 -13.96
CA LEU A 96 -5.82 -4.92 -13.67
C LEU A 96 -4.34 -5.29 -13.50
N ASP A 97 -3.62 -5.29 -14.59
CA ASP A 97 -2.21 -5.67 -14.66
C ASP A 97 -1.26 -4.92 -13.69
N SER A 98 -1.66 -3.76 -13.20
CA SER A 98 -0.85 -2.93 -12.30
C SER A 98 -1.24 -3.04 -10.82
N ILE A 99 -2.09 -4.00 -10.49
CA ILE A 99 -2.45 -4.37 -9.12
C ILE A 99 -2.04 -5.83 -8.91
N VAL A 100 -1.54 -6.15 -7.73
CA VAL A 100 -1.21 -7.54 -7.37
C VAL A 100 -2.46 -8.42 -7.44
N MET A 101 -2.38 -9.53 -8.18
CA MET A 101 -3.48 -10.46 -8.30
C MET A 101 -3.64 -11.31 -7.04
N VAL A 102 -4.84 -11.35 -6.48
CA VAL A 102 -5.22 -12.29 -5.41
C VAL A 102 -5.66 -13.61 -6.04
N LYS A 103 -4.97 -14.70 -5.69
CA LYS A 103 -5.22 -16.05 -6.21
C LYS A 103 -6.15 -16.87 -5.34
N ASP A 104 -6.09 -16.63 -4.03
CA ASP A 104 -6.85 -17.41 -3.05
C ASP A 104 -6.93 -16.65 -1.72
N PHE A 105 -7.92 -16.97 -0.89
CA PHE A 105 -7.97 -16.56 0.51
C PHE A 105 -8.71 -17.61 1.35
N PHE A 106 -8.26 -17.83 2.58
CA PHE A 106 -8.85 -18.84 3.47
C PHE A 106 -8.63 -18.50 4.93
N TYR A 107 -9.45 -19.11 5.79
CA TYR A 107 -9.31 -19.06 7.25
C TYR A 107 -8.58 -20.32 7.74
N GLN A 108 -7.55 -20.12 8.56
CA GLN A 108 -6.83 -21.17 9.27
C GLN A 108 -6.09 -20.58 10.46
N ASN A 109 -5.71 -21.40 11.44
CA ASN A 109 -4.91 -20.99 12.62
C ASN A 109 -5.51 -19.78 13.37
N GLN A 110 -6.85 -19.69 13.46
CA GLN A 110 -7.62 -18.59 14.07
C GLN A 110 -7.37 -17.22 13.44
N THR A 111 -6.91 -17.18 12.19
CA THR A 111 -6.70 -15.97 11.40
C THR A 111 -7.12 -16.20 9.94
N ALA A 112 -6.74 -15.30 9.04
CA ALA A 112 -6.96 -15.44 7.61
C ALA A 112 -5.65 -15.20 6.83
N TYR A 113 -5.59 -15.82 5.69
CA TYR A 113 -4.49 -15.75 4.74
C TYR A 113 -5.00 -15.28 3.38
N MET A 114 -4.26 -14.39 2.74
CA MET A 114 -4.46 -13.94 1.36
C MET A 114 -3.27 -14.43 0.54
N VAL A 115 -3.52 -15.22 -0.48
CA VAL A 115 -2.51 -15.72 -1.41
C VAL A 115 -2.51 -14.86 -2.66
N MET A 116 -1.36 -14.32 -2.99
CA MET A 116 -1.16 -13.42 -4.12
C MET A 116 -0.09 -13.96 -5.06
N GLU A 117 -0.11 -13.48 -6.30
CA GLU A 117 1.01 -13.71 -7.20
C GLU A 117 2.32 -13.21 -6.61
N ARG A 118 3.41 -13.89 -6.91
CA ARG A 118 4.75 -13.44 -6.51
C ARG A 118 5.31 -12.48 -7.55
N ILE A 119 5.38 -11.20 -7.22
CA ILE A 119 5.98 -10.19 -8.10
C ILE A 119 7.50 -10.20 -7.89
N LEU A 120 8.24 -10.44 -8.98
CA LEU A 120 9.71 -10.40 -8.98
C LEU A 120 10.20 -9.07 -9.56
N GLY A 121 10.87 -8.28 -8.73
CA GLY A 121 11.36 -6.95 -9.11
C GLY A 121 11.94 -6.20 -7.92
N GLU A 122 12.27 -4.94 -8.15
CA GLU A 122 12.70 -4.01 -7.10
C GLU A 122 11.60 -2.97 -6.85
N ASN A 123 11.42 -2.56 -5.61
CA ASN A 123 10.49 -1.48 -5.35
C ASN A 123 11.07 -0.11 -5.79
N VAL A 124 10.18 0.81 -6.10
CA VAL A 124 10.54 2.14 -6.61
C VAL A 124 11.45 2.89 -5.63
N LYS A 125 11.28 2.69 -4.33
CA LYS A 125 12.15 3.32 -3.32
C LYS A 125 13.59 2.85 -3.46
N GLN A 126 13.82 1.54 -3.52
CA GLN A 126 15.15 0.96 -3.70
C GLN A 126 15.84 1.49 -4.97
N ILE A 127 15.08 1.59 -6.06
CA ILE A 127 15.60 2.09 -7.34
C ILE A 127 16.01 3.57 -7.21
N VAL A 128 15.14 4.42 -6.63
CA VAL A 128 15.46 5.86 -6.47
C VAL A 128 16.59 6.09 -5.47
N GLU A 129 16.66 5.30 -4.39
CA GLU A 129 17.74 5.39 -3.39
C GLU A 129 19.10 4.97 -3.99
N ARG A 130 19.11 3.99 -4.89
CA ARG A 130 20.33 3.52 -5.57
C ARG A 130 20.75 4.40 -6.75
N ASP A 131 19.81 4.73 -7.63
CA ASP A 131 20.09 5.34 -8.94
C ASP A 131 19.83 6.85 -8.97
N GLY A 132 19.21 7.40 -7.91
CA GLY A 132 18.78 8.79 -7.85
C GLY A 132 17.40 9.05 -8.48
N PRO A 133 17.00 10.33 -8.59
CA PRO A 133 15.71 10.74 -9.14
C PRO A 133 15.50 10.25 -10.58
N MET A 134 14.26 9.87 -10.88
CA MET A 134 13.88 9.42 -12.22
C MET A 134 13.52 10.59 -13.15
N SER A 135 13.70 10.40 -14.46
CA SER A 135 13.21 11.37 -15.44
C SER A 135 11.68 11.49 -15.39
N PRO A 136 11.13 12.69 -15.67
CA PRO A 136 9.67 12.90 -15.68
C PRO A 136 8.91 11.92 -16.59
N GLN A 137 9.47 11.61 -17.75
CA GLN A 137 8.86 10.67 -18.69
C GLN A 137 8.76 9.27 -18.06
N ARG A 138 9.85 8.79 -17.42
CA ARG A 138 9.85 7.48 -16.74
C ARG A 138 8.85 7.42 -15.61
N VAL A 139 8.79 8.49 -14.79
CA VAL A 139 7.80 8.57 -13.68
C VAL A 139 6.37 8.49 -14.20
N LEU A 140 6.04 9.27 -15.23
CA LEU A 140 4.70 9.26 -15.79
C LEU A 140 4.35 7.90 -16.41
N THR A 141 5.27 7.26 -17.12
CA THR A 141 5.07 5.92 -17.70
C THR A 141 4.81 4.86 -16.63
N ILE A 142 5.54 4.91 -15.49
CA ILE A 142 5.38 3.98 -14.37
C ILE A 142 4.03 4.21 -13.67
N MET A 143 3.67 5.47 -13.45
CA MET A 143 2.51 5.81 -12.64
C MET A 143 1.17 5.74 -13.40
N GLU A 144 1.16 5.92 -14.71
CA GLU A 144 -0.07 5.91 -15.50
C GLU A 144 -0.94 4.66 -15.28
N PRO A 145 -0.43 3.43 -15.48
CA PRO A 145 -1.23 2.23 -15.30
C PRO A 145 -1.65 2.02 -13.84
N ILE A 146 -0.83 2.43 -12.86
CA ILE A 146 -1.16 2.36 -11.44
C ILE A 146 -2.33 3.29 -11.11
N LEU A 147 -2.24 4.57 -11.51
CA LEU A 147 -3.28 5.55 -11.23
C LEU A 147 -4.61 5.16 -11.88
N TYR A 148 -4.55 4.63 -13.11
CA TYR A 148 -5.73 4.09 -13.79
C TYR A 148 -6.34 2.93 -12.99
N SER A 149 -5.55 1.94 -12.59
CA SER A 149 -6.01 0.78 -11.84
C SER A 149 -6.58 1.16 -10.48
N VAL A 150 -5.95 2.10 -9.76
CA VAL A 150 -6.48 2.63 -8.49
C VAL A 150 -7.82 3.33 -8.70
N ASN A 151 -7.98 4.07 -9.81
CA ASN A 151 -9.28 4.69 -10.12
C ASN A 151 -10.39 3.65 -10.33
N GLU A 152 -10.09 2.52 -10.99
CA GLU A 152 -11.08 1.44 -11.17
C GLU A 152 -11.46 0.81 -9.83
N ILE A 153 -10.50 0.60 -8.93
CA ILE A 153 -10.75 0.07 -7.59
C ILE A 153 -11.61 1.03 -6.75
N HIS A 154 -11.39 2.34 -6.90
CA HIS A 154 -12.21 3.35 -6.21
C HIS A 154 -13.69 3.29 -6.62
N LYS A 155 -14.02 2.89 -7.86
CA LYS A 155 -15.42 2.73 -8.31
C LYS A 155 -16.16 1.64 -7.55
N GLU A 156 -15.42 0.63 -7.05
CA GLU A 156 -15.96 -0.43 -6.19
C GLU A 156 -15.88 -0.09 -4.69
N GLY A 157 -15.57 1.17 -4.36
CA GLY A 157 -15.54 1.67 -2.99
C GLY A 157 -14.32 1.24 -2.17
N LEU A 158 -13.31 0.61 -2.78
CA LEU A 158 -12.08 0.23 -2.09
C LEU A 158 -11.03 1.36 -2.21
N ILE A 159 -10.50 1.80 -1.08
CA ILE A 159 -9.42 2.79 -0.99
C ILE A 159 -8.14 2.08 -0.57
N HIS A 160 -7.05 2.31 -1.29
CA HIS A 160 -5.75 1.62 -1.06
C HIS A 160 -5.09 2.02 0.27
N GLN A 161 -5.06 3.31 0.59
CA GLN A 161 -4.56 3.91 1.83
C GLN A 161 -3.05 3.74 2.10
N ASP A 162 -2.29 3.09 1.21
CA ASP A 162 -0.85 2.87 1.39
C ASP A 162 -0.05 2.98 0.08
N ILE A 163 -0.46 3.88 -0.82
CA ILE A 163 0.30 4.15 -2.04
C ILE A 163 1.60 4.85 -1.64
N SER A 164 2.72 4.17 -1.90
CA SER A 164 4.06 4.65 -1.56
C SER A 164 5.11 3.97 -2.44
N PRO A 165 6.33 4.51 -2.54
CA PRO A 165 7.40 3.92 -3.35
C PRO A 165 7.81 2.50 -2.92
N ASP A 166 7.62 2.14 -1.66
CA ASP A 166 7.89 0.79 -1.14
C ASP A 166 6.91 -0.25 -1.71
N ASN A 167 5.68 0.18 -2.00
CA ASN A 167 4.58 -0.69 -2.44
C ASN A 167 4.41 -0.75 -3.96
N ILE A 168 5.29 -0.12 -4.73
CA ILE A 168 5.31 -0.21 -6.20
C ILE A 168 6.53 -1.00 -6.62
N ILE A 169 6.32 -2.19 -7.18
CA ILE A 169 7.40 -3.04 -7.68
C ILE A 169 7.52 -2.87 -9.20
N LEU A 170 8.73 -2.61 -9.67
CA LEU A 170 9.08 -2.65 -11.09
C LEU A 170 9.68 -4.01 -11.41
N THR A 171 9.03 -4.74 -12.29
CA THR A 171 9.53 -6.02 -12.81
C THR A 171 10.69 -5.78 -13.80
N LYS A 172 11.42 -6.84 -14.13
CA LYS A 172 12.49 -6.78 -15.15
C LYS A 172 11.99 -6.27 -16.51
N ASN A 173 10.70 -6.44 -16.83
CA ASN A 173 10.08 -5.96 -18.07
C ASN A 173 9.51 -4.55 -17.92
N ASN A 174 9.91 -3.80 -16.89
CA ASN A 174 9.40 -2.45 -16.55
C ASN A 174 7.89 -2.39 -16.31
N LYS A 175 7.20 -3.51 -16.05
CA LYS A 175 5.82 -3.50 -15.58
C LYS A 175 5.80 -3.03 -14.14
N ALA A 176 4.97 -2.03 -13.85
CA ALA A 176 4.77 -1.52 -12.50
C ALA A 176 3.56 -2.22 -11.86
N VAL A 177 3.74 -2.76 -10.66
CA VAL A 177 2.67 -3.43 -9.91
C VAL A 177 2.59 -2.85 -8.51
N LEU A 178 1.41 -2.34 -8.14
CA LEU A 178 1.10 -1.87 -6.81
C LEU A 178 0.70 -3.07 -5.94
N ILE A 179 1.37 -3.20 -4.82
CA ILE A 179 1.16 -4.28 -3.85
C ILE A 179 0.67 -3.70 -2.52
N ASP A 180 0.20 -4.55 -1.64
CA ASP A 180 -0.05 -4.28 -0.23
C ASP A 180 -1.07 -3.17 0.06
N PHE A 181 -2.34 -3.51 -0.04
CA PHE A 181 -3.45 -2.64 0.35
C PHE A 181 -3.49 -2.43 1.87
N GLY A 182 -3.65 -1.18 2.28
CA GLY A 182 -3.66 -0.80 3.70
C GLY A 182 -5.06 -0.80 4.34
N ALA A 183 -6.10 -1.31 3.66
CA ALA A 183 -7.49 -1.22 4.11
C ALA A 183 -7.78 -1.97 5.43
N ALA A 184 -6.95 -2.98 5.77
CA ALA A 184 -7.05 -3.66 7.06
C ALA A 184 -6.62 -2.80 8.26
N ARG A 185 -6.03 -1.61 8.02
CA ARG A 185 -5.61 -0.71 9.09
C ARG A 185 -6.82 -0.22 9.89
N ILE A 186 -6.85 -0.58 11.17
CA ILE A 186 -7.86 -0.10 12.10
C ILE A 186 -7.45 1.28 12.58
N SER A 187 -8.29 2.28 12.33
CA SER A 187 -8.05 3.68 12.73
C SER A 187 -8.24 3.94 14.23
N GLU A 188 -8.03 2.94 15.10
CA GLU A 188 -8.15 3.13 16.54
C GLU A 188 -6.79 3.31 17.18
N VAL A 189 -6.41 4.55 17.37
CA VAL A 189 -5.21 4.93 18.12
C VAL A 189 -5.65 5.65 19.39
N ARG A 190 -5.77 4.90 20.49
CA ARG A 190 -6.02 5.47 21.83
C ARG A 190 -4.74 5.89 22.56
N ASP A 191 -3.55 5.71 21.97
CA ASP A 191 -2.30 5.98 22.66
C ASP A 191 -1.33 6.77 21.77
N ASN A 192 -1.09 8.03 22.13
CA ASN A 192 -0.24 9.00 21.40
C ASN A 192 1.21 8.53 21.15
N LYS A 193 1.68 7.49 21.84
CA LYS A 193 3.05 6.97 21.66
C LYS A 193 3.20 5.94 20.56
N THR A 194 2.09 5.35 20.06
CA THR A 194 2.11 4.24 19.09
C THR A 194 1.64 4.63 17.68
N MET A 195 1.20 5.88 17.47
CA MET A 195 0.69 6.38 16.18
C MET A 195 1.69 6.24 15.02
N THR A 196 2.98 6.29 15.32
CA THR A 196 4.04 6.39 14.30
C THR A 196 4.32 5.07 13.55
N ILE A 197 3.82 3.94 14.02
CA ILE A 197 4.20 2.62 13.52
C ILE A 197 3.40 2.21 12.26
N PHE A 198 2.20 2.77 12.06
CA PHE A 198 1.28 2.34 11.00
C PHE A 198 1.21 3.27 9.79
N PHE A 199 1.79 4.47 9.88
CA PHE A 199 1.72 5.45 8.80
C PHE A 199 3.08 5.56 8.10
N LYS A 200 3.05 5.55 6.77
CA LYS A 200 4.26 5.79 5.98
C LYS A 200 4.56 7.28 5.95
N ARG A 201 5.59 7.67 6.72
CA ARG A 201 6.03 9.07 6.83
C ARG A 201 6.20 9.70 5.47
N GLY A 202 5.52 10.83 5.25
CA GLY A 202 5.56 11.59 4.02
C GLY A 202 4.57 11.15 2.94
N TYR A 203 4.07 9.90 3.00
CA TYR A 203 3.13 9.34 2.00
C TYR A 203 1.71 9.20 2.53
N SER A 204 1.51 9.11 3.84
CA SER A 204 0.18 9.08 4.46
C SER A 204 -0.41 10.48 4.56
N ALA A 205 -1.66 10.62 4.11
CA ALA A 205 -2.43 11.85 4.18
C ALA A 205 -2.83 12.18 5.62
N GLU A 206 -3.12 13.44 5.92
CA GLU A 206 -3.39 13.90 7.29
C GLU A 206 -4.61 13.23 7.92
N GLU A 207 -5.67 13.02 7.14
CA GLU A 207 -6.90 12.37 7.60
C GLU A 207 -6.68 10.92 8.02
N GLN A 208 -5.58 10.29 7.62
CA GLN A 208 -5.26 8.94 8.07
C GLN A 208 -4.80 8.92 9.54
N TYR A 209 -4.24 10.04 10.03
CA TYR A 209 -3.79 10.19 11.43
C TYR A 209 -4.95 10.54 12.37
N ILE A 210 -6.11 10.89 11.85
CA ILE A 210 -7.28 11.30 12.63
C ILE A 210 -8.22 10.11 12.75
N GLU A 211 -8.52 9.72 13.99
CA GLU A 211 -9.50 8.69 14.31
C GLU A 211 -10.89 9.13 13.80
N ASN A 212 -11.65 8.21 13.22
CA ASN A 212 -12.99 8.45 12.68
C ASN A 212 -13.08 9.50 11.55
N SER A 213 -11.95 9.98 11.01
CA SER A 213 -11.98 10.78 9.79
C SER A 213 -12.36 9.92 8.60
N GLU A 214 -13.18 10.44 7.71
CA GLU A 214 -13.48 9.78 6.44
C GLU A 214 -12.23 9.71 5.58
N LYS A 215 -12.04 8.55 4.93
CA LYS A 215 -11.01 8.30 3.93
C LYS A 215 -11.72 8.08 2.60
N GLY A 216 -11.15 8.61 1.54
CA GLY A 216 -11.73 8.54 0.21
C GLY A 216 -10.66 8.48 -0.88
N ALA A 217 -11.08 8.57 -2.13
CA ALA A 217 -10.17 8.59 -3.27
C ALA A 217 -9.09 9.69 -3.14
N TYR A 218 -9.43 10.82 -2.52
CA TYR A 218 -8.51 11.93 -2.23
C TYR A 218 -7.35 11.54 -1.28
N THR A 219 -7.52 10.50 -0.45
CA THR A 219 -6.47 9.96 0.41
C THR A 219 -5.38 9.30 -0.45
N ASP A 220 -5.78 8.50 -1.44
CA ASP A 220 -4.85 7.85 -2.36
C ASP A 220 -4.25 8.84 -3.35
N VAL A 221 -4.97 9.91 -3.73
CA VAL A 221 -4.41 11.02 -4.52
C VAL A 221 -3.21 11.64 -3.81
N TYR A 222 -3.27 11.82 -2.48
CA TYR A 222 -2.13 12.31 -1.71
C TYR A 222 -0.94 11.34 -1.79
N GLY A 223 -1.15 10.06 -1.49
CA GLY A 223 -0.10 9.04 -1.51
C GLY A 223 0.56 8.90 -2.88
N ALA A 224 -0.25 8.89 -3.94
CA ALA A 224 0.23 8.83 -5.32
C ALA A 224 1.05 10.07 -5.69
N SER A 225 0.56 11.27 -5.37
CA SER A 225 1.25 12.52 -5.65
C SER A 225 2.57 12.65 -4.87
N ALA A 226 2.60 12.22 -3.60
CA ALA A 226 3.79 12.17 -2.78
C ALA A 226 4.81 11.16 -3.31
N THR A 227 4.33 10.03 -3.82
CA THR A 227 5.18 9.03 -4.50
C THR A 227 5.80 9.59 -5.77
N ILE A 228 5.01 10.25 -6.62
CA ILE A 228 5.51 10.93 -7.83
C ILE A 228 6.55 12.01 -7.46
N TYR A 229 6.28 12.80 -6.42
CA TYR A 229 7.21 13.81 -5.93
C TYR A 229 8.56 13.17 -5.53
N PHE A 230 8.54 12.09 -4.76
CA PHE A 230 9.74 11.35 -4.37
C PHE A 230 10.49 10.80 -5.58
N MET A 231 9.79 10.20 -6.54
CA MET A 231 10.41 9.66 -7.77
C MET A 231 11.12 10.73 -8.58
N LEU A 232 10.55 11.95 -8.64
CA LEU A 232 11.10 13.08 -9.40
C LEU A 232 12.26 13.78 -8.69
N THR A 233 12.27 13.78 -7.34
CA THR A 233 13.20 14.61 -6.56
C THR A 233 14.22 13.80 -5.78
N GLY A 234 13.96 12.53 -5.50
CA GLY A 234 14.69 11.71 -4.52
C GLY A 234 14.44 12.15 -3.07
N ILE A 235 13.59 13.14 -2.84
CA ILE A 235 13.33 13.72 -1.52
C ILE A 235 11.98 13.24 -1.00
N ARG A 236 11.98 12.55 0.13
CA ARG A 236 10.74 12.20 0.82
C ARG A 236 10.08 13.47 1.39
N PRO A 237 8.79 13.72 1.11
CA PRO A 237 8.07 14.83 1.73
C PRO A 237 8.03 14.71 3.26
N ASP A 238 7.90 15.84 3.95
CA ASP A 238 7.60 15.81 5.39
C ASP A 238 6.23 15.17 5.66
N GLU A 239 6.06 14.66 6.88
CA GLU A 239 4.80 14.08 7.33
C GLU A 239 3.66 15.11 7.22
N SER A 240 2.51 14.69 6.68
CA SER A 240 1.36 15.57 6.45
C SER A 240 0.94 16.34 7.70
N VAL A 241 0.96 15.70 8.87
CA VAL A 241 0.63 16.33 10.15
C VAL A 241 1.65 17.43 10.57
N ARG A 242 2.93 17.29 10.21
CA ARG A 242 3.92 18.35 10.44
C ARG A 242 3.73 19.51 9.49
N ARG A 243 3.36 19.22 8.24
CA ARG A 243 3.07 20.21 7.20
C ARG A 243 1.89 21.12 7.54
N LEU A 244 0.92 20.66 8.38
CA LEU A 244 -0.14 21.52 8.93
C LEU A 244 0.41 22.69 9.76
N ILE A 245 1.50 22.46 10.50
CA ILE A 245 2.12 23.49 11.32
C ILE A 245 3.02 24.38 10.47
N ARG A 246 3.87 23.76 9.66
CA ARG A 246 4.80 24.43 8.76
C ARG A 246 5.10 23.55 7.56
N ASP A 247 4.59 23.94 6.38
CA ASP A 247 4.88 23.22 5.15
C ASP A 247 6.22 23.66 4.56
N GLN A 248 7.21 22.77 4.60
CA GLN A 248 8.56 22.98 4.08
C GLN A 248 8.82 22.21 2.78
N VAL A 249 7.81 21.57 2.20
CA VAL A 249 7.95 20.86 0.94
C VAL A 249 8.31 21.84 -0.17
N VAL A 250 9.46 21.62 -0.79
CA VAL A 250 9.93 22.46 -1.91
C VAL A 250 9.06 22.21 -3.15
N PRO A 251 8.37 23.23 -3.67
CA PRO A 251 7.52 23.04 -4.84
C PRO A 251 8.30 22.58 -6.08
N LEU A 252 7.72 21.65 -6.86
CA LEU A 252 8.37 21.06 -8.03
C LEU A 252 8.84 22.10 -9.08
N TRP A 253 8.19 23.25 -9.17
CA TRP A 253 8.62 24.31 -10.10
C TRP A 253 9.91 25.03 -9.69
N LYS A 254 10.41 24.82 -8.47
CA LYS A 254 11.72 25.30 -8.02
C LYS A 254 12.87 24.38 -8.45
N PHE A 255 12.60 23.16 -8.84
CA PHE A 255 13.61 22.23 -9.36
C PHE A 255 13.84 22.47 -10.86
N LYS A 256 14.99 23.09 -11.19
CA LYS A 256 15.36 23.44 -12.59
C LYS A 256 15.66 22.22 -13.44
N ASN A 257 16.13 21.14 -12.84
CA ASN A 257 16.51 19.88 -13.49
C ASN A 257 15.32 18.96 -13.81
N ILE A 258 14.11 19.29 -13.35
CA ILE A 258 12.90 18.52 -13.68
C ILE A 258 12.25 19.15 -14.93
N ASP A 259 12.51 18.54 -16.09
CA ASP A 259 11.91 18.98 -17.36
C ASP A 259 10.47 18.43 -17.48
N MET A 260 9.53 19.15 -16.90
CA MET A 260 8.09 18.85 -16.91
C MET A 260 7.29 20.14 -17.06
N LYS A 261 6.22 20.10 -17.86
CA LYS A 261 5.30 21.23 -18.04
C LYS A 261 4.80 21.74 -16.69
N ARG A 262 4.74 23.06 -16.53
CA ARG A 262 4.43 23.73 -15.24
C ARG A 262 3.10 23.25 -14.64
N TYR A 263 2.06 23.10 -15.46
CA TYR A 263 0.75 22.66 -14.99
C TYR A 263 0.78 21.24 -14.44
N LYS A 264 1.60 20.30 -14.97
CA LYS A 264 1.78 18.95 -14.40
C LYS A 264 2.48 19.01 -13.05
N LYS A 265 3.52 19.85 -12.90
CA LYS A 265 4.15 20.12 -11.60
C LYS A 265 3.15 20.67 -10.58
N GLN A 266 2.28 21.60 -11.00
CA GLN A 266 1.23 22.16 -10.16
C GLN A 266 0.17 21.10 -9.79
N ALA A 267 -0.17 20.20 -10.71
CA ALA A 267 -1.12 19.11 -10.45
C ALA A 267 -0.62 18.15 -9.36
N ILE A 268 0.67 17.76 -9.45
CA ILE A 268 1.29 16.90 -8.41
C ILE A 268 1.28 17.62 -7.06
N MET A 269 1.67 18.90 -7.03
CA MET A 269 1.66 19.68 -5.77
C MET A 269 0.26 19.89 -5.21
N LYS A 270 -0.78 20.07 -6.08
CA LYS A 270 -2.19 20.11 -5.67
C LYS A 270 -2.62 18.78 -5.06
N GLY A 271 -2.25 17.65 -5.66
CA GLY A 271 -2.55 16.32 -5.12
C GLY A 271 -1.91 16.09 -3.74
N MET A 272 -0.79 16.74 -3.45
CA MET A 272 -0.11 16.73 -2.15
C MET A 272 -0.61 17.80 -1.16
N ALA A 273 -1.68 18.56 -1.45
CA ALA A 273 -2.21 19.52 -0.49
C ALA A 273 -2.57 18.81 0.82
N VAL A 274 -2.21 19.39 1.98
CA VAL A 274 -2.47 18.78 3.28
C VAL A 274 -3.96 18.73 3.56
N ASP A 275 -4.66 19.84 3.29
CA ASP A 275 -6.12 19.92 3.36
C ASP A 275 -6.75 19.08 2.22
N ALA A 276 -7.49 18.03 2.58
CA ALA A 276 -8.15 17.13 1.63
C ALA A 276 -9.07 17.88 0.65
N LYS A 277 -9.74 18.94 1.08
CA LYS A 277 -10.65 19.75 0.24
C LYS A 277 -9.94 20.52 -0.87
N LYS A 278 -8.63 20.71 -0.75
CA LYS A 278 -7.79 21.38 -1.76
C LYS A 278 -7.17 20.41 -2.77
N ARG A 279 -7.31 19.10 -2.56
CA ARG A 279 -6.82 18.06 -3.47
C ARG A 279 -7.80 17.85 -4.64
N TYR A 280 -7.45 16.93 -5.51
CA TYR A 280 -8.39 16.30 -6.42
C TYR A 280 -9.30 15.36 -5.64
N SER A 281 -10.58 15.33 -5.97
CA SER A 281 -11.56 14.48 -5.30
C SER A 281 -11.46 13.02 -5.74
N SER A 282 -10.91 12.76 -6.92
CA SER A 282 -10.74 11.44 -7.51
C SER A 282 -9.37 11.27 -8.16
N MET A 283 -8.97 10.01 -8.35
CA MET A 283 -7.75 9.67 -9.09
C MET A 283 -7.89 10.04 -10.57
N GLN A 284 -9.12 9.97 -11.12
CA GLN A 284 -9.42 10.36 -12.50
C GLN A 284 -9.05 11.82 -12.76
N GLU A 285 -9.42 12.74 -11.88
CA GLU A 285 -9.10 14.17 -12.03
C GLU A 285 -7.58 14.41 -12.08
N LEU A 286 -6.81 13.69 -11.27
CA LEU A 286 -5.34 13.77 -11.31
C LEU A 286 -4.80 13.22 -12.64
N CYS A 287 -5.31 12.07 -13.09
CA CYS A 287 -4.92 11.45 -14.36
C CYS A 287 -5.19 12.38 -15.55
N ASP A 288 -6.35 13.00 -15.62
CA ASP A 288 -6.75 13.88 -16.72
C ASP A 288 -5.77 15.03 -16.92
N VAL A 289 -5.28 15.60 -15.81
CA VAL A 289 -4.28 16.65 -15.86
C VAL A 289 -2.89 16.14 -16.22
N LEU A 290 -2.46 15.00 -15.66
CA LEU A 290 -1.11 14.47 -15.89
C LEU A 290 -0.93 13.92 -17.31
N TYR A 291 -1.97 13.33 -17.90
CA TYR A 291 -1.90 12.60 -19.18
C TYR A 291 -2.64 13.29 -20.33
N GLU A 292 -3.22 14.50 -20.08
CA GLU A 292 -3.92 15.28 -21.11
C GLU A 292 -5.06 14.48 -21.77
N LYS A 293 -5.63 13.53 -21.08
CA LYS A 293 -6.76 12.77 -21.58
C LYS A 293 -8.03 13.63 -21.45
N LYS A 294 -8.51 14.17 -22.57
CA LYS A 294 -9.90 14.62 -22.63
C LYS A 294 -10.75 13.38 -22.34
N SER A 295 -11.65 13.48 -21.35
CA SER A 295 -12.60 12.41 -21.07
C SER A 295 -13.19 11.86 -22.37
N PRO A 296 -13.18 10.54 -22.62
CA PRO A 296 -13.86 9.96 -23.78
C PRO A 296 -15.36 10.25 -23.82
N TRP A 297 -15.91 10.81 -22.73
CA TRP A 297 -17.34 11.05 -22.49
C TRP A 297 -17.75 12.53 -22.65
N THR A 298 -16.86 13.41 -23.08
CA THR A 298 -17.23 14.77 -23.51
C THR A 298 -17.38 14.77 -25.03
N LYS A 299 -18.49 14.22 -25.51
CA LYS A 299 -19.13 14.57 -26.79
C LYS A 299 -20.56 14.99 -26.51
#